data_7f7e76019797939aa7afab920fd0f760
#
_entry.id   7f7e76019797939aa7afab920fd0f760
#
_cell.length_a   1.000
_cell.length_b   1.000
_cell.length_c   1.000
_cell.angle_alpha   90.00
_cell.angle_beta   90.00
_cell.angle_gamma   90.00
#
_symmetry.space_group_name_H-M   'P 1'
#
loop_
_entity.id
_entity.type
_entity.pdbx_description
1 polymer ?
#
loop_
_entity_poly.entity_id
_entity_poly.type
_entity_poly.pdbx_seq_one_letter_code
_entity_poly.pdbx_strand_id
1 'polypeptide(L)'
;KVRTARYDIDTSALRPWFEAERVLRDGVFFAATRLYGVTFSERHDLVAYPPGARVFEVRHADGSELGLYVLDLYTRDSKRGGAWMNPIVSQSRLRGTPPVVVNNLNVALPGDGEPTLLTLDEVTPLFHEFGHALHGLFAVVTYPHFAGTNVFRDFVEFPSQVNEMWILWP
;
A
#
# COMPACT_ATOMS: atom_id res chain seq x y z
N LYS A 1 -14.33 -30.03 -1.63
CA LYS A 1 -14.30 -31.27 -0.83
C LYS A 1 -12.92 -31.95 -0.82
N VAL A 2 -12.28 -32.21 -1.99
CA VAL A 2 -10.95 -32.89 -2.05
C VAL A 2 -9.84 -31.99 -1.47
N ARG A 3 -9.84 -30.69 -1.77
CA ARG A 3 -8.88 -29.71 -1.23
C ARG A 3 -8.99 -29.61 0.28
N THR A 4 -10.20 -29.45 0.82
CA THR A 4 -10.46 -29.39 2.27
C THR A 4 -10.02 -30.66 2.99
N ALA A 5 -10.27 -31.84 2.40
CA ALA A 5 -9.89 -33.11 3.00
C ALA A 5 -8.37 -33.39 2.99
N ARG A 6 -7.60 -32.82 2.04
CA ARG A 6 -6.15 -33.03 1.93
C ARG A 6 -5.29 -31.90 2.49
N TYR A 7 -5.83 -30.67 2.53
CA TYR A 7 -5.09 -29.46 2.86
C TYR A 7 -5.93 -28.57 3.77
N ASP A 8 -6.54 -29.17 4.79
CA ASP A 8 -7.35 -28.43 5.78
C ASP A 8 -6.44 -27.56 6.65
N ILE A 9 -5.98 -26.47 6.06
CA ILE A 9 -5.23 -25.44 6.79
C ILE A 9 -6.27 -24.51 7.38
N ASP A 10 -6.32 -24.44 8.69
CA ASP A 10 -7.05 -23.40 9.40
C ASP A 10 -6.34 -22.05 9.15
N THR A 11 -6.83 -21.33 8.14
CA THR A 11 -6.26 -20.01 7.81
C THR A 11 -6.45 -18.98 8.93
N SER A 12 -7.41 -19.22 9.86
CA SER A 12 -7.59 -18.34 11.01
C SER A 12 -6.41 -18.43 11.99
N ALA A 13 -5.77 -19.58 12.08
CA ALA A 13 -4.58 -19.80 12.89
C ALA A 13 -3.34 -19.02 12.38
N LEU A 14 -3.39 -18.52 11.13
CA LEU A 14 -2.30 -17.73 10.57
C LEU A 14 -2.39 -16.23 10.93
N ARG A 15 -3.56 -15.73 11.34
CA ARG A 15 -3.78 -14.31 11.63
C ARG A 15 -2.79 -13.69 12.62
N PRO A 16 -2.37 -14.35 13.71
CA PRO A 16 -1.37 -13.79 14.63
C PRO A 16 -0.01 -13.47 13.99
N TRP A 17 0.30 -14.09 12.84
CA TRP A 17 1.52 -13.82 12.09
C TRP A 17 1.41 -12.59 11.19
N PHE A 18 0.18 -12.13 10.91
CA PHE A 18 -0.13 -11.02 10.04
C PHE A 18 -0.67 -9.81 10.82
N GLU A 19 0.03 -9.41 11.88
CA GLU A 19 -0.24 -8.15 12.54
C GLU A 19 0.06 -6.99 11.57
N ALA A 20 -0.90 -6.04 11.43
CA ALA A 20 -0.91 -5.05 10.34
C ALA A 20 0.33 -4.15 10.32
N GLU A 21 0.83 -3.72 11.50
CA GLU A 21 2.03 -2.89 11.59
C GLU A 21 3.27 -3.67 11.14
N ARG A 22 3.37 -4.91 11.57
CA ARG A 22 4.45 -5.81 11.15
C ARG A 22 4.41 -6.09 9.66
N VAL A 23 3.23 -6.40 9.09
CA VAL A 23 3.08 -6.61 7.65
C VAL A 23 3.46 -5.36 6.87
N LEU A 24 3.06 -4.18 7.35
CA LEU A 24 3.39 -2.91 6.70
C LEU A 24 4.91 -2.64 6.72
N ARG A 25 5.54 -2.71 7.90
CA ARG A 25 6.94 -2.33 8.06
C ARG A 25 7.92 -3.40 7.61
N ASP A 26 7.73 -4.64 8.12
CA ASP A 26 8.67 -5.74 7.90
C ASP A 26 8.37 -6.50 6.60
N GLY A 27 7.22 -6.25 5.98
CA GLY A 27 6.82 -6.80 4.69
C GLY A 27 6.86 -5.74 3.58
N VAL A 28 5.83 -4.90 3.52
CA VAL A 28 5.59 -3.97 2.40
C VAL A 28 6.73 -2.95 2.25
N PHE A 29 7.07 -2.24 3.32
CA PHE A 29 8.13 -1.23 3.29
C PHE A 29 9.52 -1.87 3.17
N PHE A 30 9.75 -2.99 3.85
CA PHE A 30 10.99 -3.75 3.73
C PHE A 30 11.27 -4.16 2.29
N ALA A 31 10.30 -4.75 1.59
CA ALA A 31 10.45 -5.15 0.19
C ALA A 31 10.80 -3.96 -0.72
N ALA A 32 10.09 -2.83 -0.57
CA ALA A 32 10.36 -1.62 -1.34
C ALA A 32 11.75 -1.02 -1.02
N THR A 33 12.12 -0.99 0.25
CA THR A 33 13.45 -0.52 0.66
C THR A 33 14.56 -1.40 0.08
N ARG A 34 14.40 -2.72 0.13
CA ARG A 34 15.40 -3.66 -0.43
C ARG A 34 15.52 -3.57 -1.94
N LEU A 35 14.41 -3.35 -2.63
CA LEU A 35 14.37 -3.34 -4.10
C LEU A 35 14.78 -1.97 -4.68
N TYR A 36 14.31 -0.89 -4.08
CA TYR A 36 14.45 0.47 -4.64
C TYR A 36 15.30 1.41 -3.80
N GLY A 37 15.72 1.00 -2.60
CA GLY A 37 16.49 1.85 -1.68
C GLY A 37 15.68 2.97 -1.03
N VAL A 38 14.36 3.00 -1.20
CA VAL A 38 13.51 4.05 -0.60
C VAL A 38 13.33 3.85 0.89
N THR A 39 13.08 4.95 1.60
CA THR A 39 12.81 4.95 3.04
C THR A 39 11.46 5.57 3.33
N PHE A 40 10.83 5.16 4.44
CA PHE A 40 9.50 5.60 4.86
C PHE A 40 9.57 6.17 6.27
N SER A 41 9.15 7.42 6.44
CA SER A 41 9.08 8.10 7.74
C SER A 41 7.66 8.56 8.00
N GLU A 42 7.05 8.10 9.09
CA GLU A 42 5.69 8.50 9.44
C GLU A 42 5.64 9.97 9.87
N ARG A 43 4.68 10.71 9.33
CA ARG A 43 4.49 12.14 9.52
C ARG A 43 3.26 12.39 10.39
N HIS A 44 3.47 12.47 11.70
CA HIS A 44 2.41 12.75 12.68
C HIS A 44 1.96 14.23 12.70
N ASP A 45 2.72 15.10 12.07
CA ASP A 45 2.42 16.53 11.88
C ASP A 45 1.48 16.80 10.70
N LEU A 46 1.30 15.80 9.81
CA LEU A 46 0.37 15.87 8.69
C LEU A 46 -0.92 15.12 9.01
N VAL A 47 -2.03 15.82 8.82
CA VAL A 47 -3.36 15.23 9.04
C VAL A 47 -3.92 14.75 7.72
N ALA A 48 -4.13 13.44 7.62
CA ALA A 48 -4.88 12.86 6.50
C ALA A 48 -6.37 12.77 6.85
N TYR A 49 -7.21 12.72 5.85
CA TYR A 49 -8.63 12.41 5.97
C TYR A 49 -8.88 10.99 5.49
N PRO A 50 -9.53 10.15 6.29
CA PRO A 50 -10.19 10.39 7.59
C PRO A 50 -9.24 10.23 8.78
N PRO A 51 -9.76 10.53 10.02
CA PRO A 51 -9.04 10.18 11.24
C PRO A 51 -8.64 8.69 11.24
N GLY A 52 -7.39 8.40 11.57
CA GLY A 52 -6.82 7.05 11.52
C GLY A 52 -6.10 6.70 10.21
N ALA A 53 -6.22 7.51 9.16
CA ALA A 53 -5.33 7.40 8.02
C ALA A 53 -3.93 7.91 8.38
N ARG A 54 -2.90 7.22 7.89
CA ARG A 54 -1.49 7.46 8.24
C ARG A 54 -0.76 8.05 7.04
N VAL A 55 0.12 9.00 7.27
CA VAL A 55 0.92 9.66 6.24
C VAL A 55 2.38 9.27 6.41
N PHE A 56 3.02 8.88 5.33
CA PHE A 56 4.44 8.55 5.29
C PHE A 56 5.15 9.41 4.25
N GLU A 57 6.21 10.07 4.67
CA GLU A 57 7.16 10.68 3.75
C GLU A 57 8.03 9.59 3.14
N VAL A 58 8.16 9.60 1.82
CA VAL A 58 8.97 8.64 1.08
C VAL A 58 10.15 9.37 0.47
N ARG A 59 11.37 8.85 0.71
CA ARG A 59 12.62 9.42 0.22
C ARG A 59 13.42 8.40 -0.57
N HIS A 60 14.17 8.88 -1.53
CA HIS A 60 15.20 8.11 -2.23
C HIS A 60 16.36 7.71 -1.28
N ALA A 61 17.23 6.78 -1.72
CA ALA A 61 18.41 6.35 -0.97
C ALA A 61 19.41 7.48 -0.68
N ASP A 62 19.44 8.51 -1.53
CA ASP A 62 20.26 9.72 -1.34
C ASP A 62 19.64 10.76 -0.40
N GLY A 63 18.47 10.45 0.16
CA GLY A 63 17.70 11.33 1.05
C GLY A 63 16.85 12.39 0.35
N SER A 64 16.86 12.46 -0.98
CA SER A 64 15.98 13.37 -1.72
C SER A 64 14.53 12.94 -1.60
N GLU A 65 13.62 13.93 -1.63
CA GLU A 65 12.18 13.70 -1.52
C GLU A 65 11.65 12.96 -2.76
N LEU A 66 10.88 11.88 -2.54
CA LEU A 66 10.14 11.19 -3.59
C LEU A 66 8.66 11.62 -3.59
N GLY A 67 8.01 11.63 -2.44
CA GLY A 67 6.61 12.02 -2.30
C GLY A 67 5.99 11.60 -0.97
N LEU A 68 4.66 11.62 -0.91
CA LEU A 68 3.90 11.17 0.25
C LEU A 68 3.06 9.94 -0.08
N TYR A 69 3.10 8.99 0.82
CA TYR A 69 2.23 7.81 0.82
C TYR A 69 1.22 7.92 1.96
N VAL A 70 -0.06 7.78 1.66
CA VAL A 70 -1.14 7.78 2.65
C VAL A 70 -1.75 6.39 2.70
N LEU A 71 -1.91 5.84 3.89
CA LEU A 71 -2.58 4.56 4.13
C LEU A 71 -3.88 4.79 4.88
N ASP A 72 -4.99 4.54 4.22
CA ASP A 72 -6.33 4.47 4.79
C ASP A 72 -6.75 2.99 4.91
N LEU A 73 -6.42 2.37 6.05
CA LEU A 73 -6.50 0.93 6.25
C LEU A 73 -7.91 0.46 6.58
N TYR A 74 -8.63 1.20 7.43
CA TYR A 74 -9.85 0.69 8.08
C TYR A 74 -11.11 0.99 7.30
N THR A 75 -12.08 0.07 7.42
CA THR A 75 -13.43 0.26 6.91
C THR A 75 -14.20 1.32 7.71
N ARG A 76 -15.18 1.96 7.09
CA ARG A 76 -16.16 2.86 7.69
C ARG A 76 -17.37 3.01 6.76
N ASP A 77 -18.51 3.45 7.28
CA ASP A 77 -19.77 3.55 6.53
C ASP A 77 -19.69 4.44 5.28
N SER A 78 -18.89 5.52 5.35
CA SER A 78 -18.69 6.44 4.22
C SER A 78 -17.67 5.95 3.19
N LYS A 79 -17.03 4.80 3.43
CA LYS A 79 -15.99 4.26 2.55
C LYS A 79 -16.55 3.23 1.60
N ARG A 80 -16.15 3.33 0.35
CA ARG A 80 -16.49 2.35 -0.68
C ARG A 80 -15.81 1.01 -0.39
N GLY A 81 -16.47 -0.10 -0.66
CA GLY A 81 -15.91 -1.44 -0.49
C GLY A 81 -14.80 -1.76 -1.50
N GLY A 82 -13.99 -2.79 -1.20
CA GLY A 82 -12.83 -3.20 -1.96
C GLY A 82 -11.53 -2.51 -1.52
N ALA A 83 -10.49 -2.66 -2.31
CA ALA A 83 -9.21 -1.95 -2.14
C ALA A 83 -8.90 -1.17 -3.42
N TRP A 84 -8.22 -0.04 -3.28
CA TRP A 84 -7.80 0.77 -4.44
C TRP A 84 -6.73 1.79 -4.09
N MET A 85 -5.92 2.14 -5.07
CA MET A 85 -5.01 3.28 -5.01
C MET A 85 -5.58 4.47 -5.78
N ASN A 86 -5.38 5.67 -5.25
CA ASN A 86 -5.62 6.93 -5.96
C ASN A 86 -4.43 7.88 -5.82
N PRO A 87 -4.05 8.63 -6.87
CA PRO A 87 -3.23 9.82 -6.71
C PRO A 87 -4.09 10.96 -6.13
N ILE A 88 -3.67 11.55 -5.02
CA ILE A 88 -4.22 12.81 -4.51
C ILE A 88 -3.56 13.97 -5.26
N VAL A 89 -2.24 13.89 -5.46
CA VAL A 89 -1.46 14.80 -6.30
C VAL A 89 -0.67 13.96 -7.28
N SER A 90 -0.92 14.15 -8.57
CA SER A 90 -0.11 13.52 -9.61
C SER A 90 1.24 14.22 -9.75
N GLN A 91 2.31 13.43 -9.89
CA GLN A 91 3.63 13.98 -10.17
C GLN A 91 3.63 14.78 -11.47
N SER A 92 4.32 15.92 -11.49
CA SER A 92 4.48 16.74 -12.70
C SER A 92 5.70 17.62 -12.63
N ARG A 93 6.59 17.47 -13.60
CA ARG A 93 7.71 18.42 -13.78
C ARG A 93 7.22 19.80 -14.19
N LEU A 94 6.18 19.87 -15.02
CA LEU A 94 5.60 21.14 -15.47
C LEU A 94 5.08 21.99 -14.30
N ARG A 95 4.49 21.34 -13.30
CA ARG A 95 3.91 22.00 -12.13
C ARG A 95 4.86 22.05 -10.93
N GLY A 96 5.99 21.36 -10.99
CA GLY A 96 6.90 21.19 -9.86
C GLY A 96 6.25 20.45 -8.67
N THR A 97 5.29 19.54 -8.95
CA THR A 97 4.56 18.82 -7.89
C THR A 97 5.13 17.44 -7.66
N PRO A 98 5.54 17.10 -6.43
CA PRO A 98 5.80 15.73 -6.03
C PRO A 98 4.49 14.94 -5.94
N PRO A 99 4.53 13.59 -6.06
CA PRO A 99 3.34 12.77 -5.96
C PRO A 99 2.84 12.65 -4.52
N VAL A 100 1.52 12.63 -4.35
CA VAL A 100 0.85 12.21 -3.12
C VAL A 100 -0.13 11.12 -3.50
N VAL A 101 0.08 9.92 -2.99
CA VAL A 101 -0.73 8.74 -3.32
C VAL A 101 -1.40 8.18 -2.07
N VAL A 102 -2.60 7.62 -2.23
CA VAL A 102 -3.33 6.98 -1.14
C VAL A 102 -3.72 5.55 -1.50
N ASN A 103 -3.45 4.62 -0.58
CA ASN A 103 -4.03 3.29 -0.60
C ASN A 103 -5.22 3.23 0.35
N ASN A 104 -6.32 2.75 -0.17
CA ASN A 104 -7.55 2.54 0.57
C ASN A 104 -7.83 1.04 0.68
N LEU A 105 -7.95 0.55 1.92
CA LEU A 105 -8.34 -0.81 2.23
C LEU A 105 -9.62 -0.80 3.08
N ASN A 106 -10.18 -1.95 3.37
CA ASN A 106 -11.38 -2.11 4.17
C ASN A 106 -11.19 -3.19 5.25
N VAL A 107 -10.11 -3.06 6.02
CA VAL A 107 -9.84 -3.93 7.16
C VAL A 107 -10.76 -3.56 8.32
N ALA A 108 -11.28 -4.55 9.02
CA ALA A 108 -12.10 -4.31 10.20
C ALA A 108 -11.29 -3.60 11.30
N LEU A 109 -11.88 -2.58 11.92
CA LEU A 109 -11.27 -1.92 13.06
C LEU A 109 -11.20 -2.91 14.24
N PRO A 110 -10.03 -3.12 14.88
CA PRO A 110 -9.92 -3.98 16.04
C PRO A 110 -10.65 -3.41 17.26
N GLY A 111 -10.85 -4.23 18.28
CA GLY A 111 -11.29 -3.76 19.59
C GLY A 111 -10.29 -2.79 20.22
N ASP A 112 -10.76 -1.99 21.20
CA ASP A 112 -9.91 -1.02 21.88
C ASP A 112 -8.68 -1.70 22.52
N GLY A 113 -7.50 -1.27 22.11
CA GLY A 113 -6.22 -1.82 22.59
C GLY A 113 -5.80 -3.16 21.98
N GLU A 114 -6.58 -3.70 21.04
CA GLU A 114 -6.22 -4.94 20.35
C GLU A 114 -5.41 -4.66 19.07
N PRO A 115 -4.45 -5.55 18.73
CA PRO A 115 -3.73 -5.43 17.46
C PRO A 115 -4.65 -5.74 16.27
N THR A 116 -4.41 -5.08 15.15
CA THR A 116 -5.08 -5.41 13.89
C THR A 116 -4.44 -6.65 13.29
N LEU A 117 -5.15 -7.77 13.32
CA LEU A 117 -4.69 -9.04 12.75
C LEU A 117 -5.34 -9.26 11.38
N LEU A 118 -4.51 -9.27 10.34
CA LEU A 118 -4.96 -9.45 8.96
C LEU A 118 -5.19 -10.94 8.65
N THR A 119 -6.05 -11.18 7.68
CA THR A 119 -6.10 -12.45 6.95
C THR A 119 -5.11 -12.40 5.78
N LEU A 120 -4.76 -13.55 5.21
CA LEU A 120 -3.95 -13.58 3.98
C LEU A 120 -4.65 -12.85 2.81
N ASP A 121 -5.99 -12.95 2.76
CA ASP A 121 -6.82 -12.25 1.78
C ASP A 121 -6.82 -10.71 1.96
N GLU A 122 -6.44 -10.20 3.14
CA GLU A 122 -6.24 -8.77 3.41
C GLU A 122 -4.79 -8.33 3.22
N VAL A 123 -3.83 -9.23 3.41
CA VAL A 123 -2.40 -8.99 3.13
C VAL A 123 -2.16 -8.79 1.64
N THR A 124 -2.76 -9.64 0.80
CA THR A 124 -2.57 -9.58 -0.66
C THR A 124 -2.97 -8.23 -1.25
N PRO A 125 -4.18 -7.68 -1.00
CA PRO A 125 -4.53 -6.34 -1.45
C PRO A 125 -3.61 -5.24 -0.91
N LEU A 126 -3.07 -5.36 0.30
CA LEU A 126 -2.13 -4.37 0.83
C LEU A 126 -0.86 -4.29 -0.03
N PHE A 127 -0.28 -5.42 -0.41
CA PHE A 127 0.87 -5.47 -1.34
C PHE A 127 0.48 -5.00 -2.74
N HIS A 128 -0.68 -5.41 -3.24
CA HIS A 128 -1.19 -5.03 -4.57
C HIS A 128 -1.34 -3.52 -4.70
N GLU A 129 -2.11 -2.91 -3.81
CA GLU A 129 -2.36 -1.46 -3.85
C GLU A 129 -1.08 -0.65 -3.59
N PHE A 130 -0.16 -1.21 -2.80
CA PHE A 130 1.14 -0.60 -2.63
C PHE A 130 1.99 -0.65 -3.90
N GLY A 131 1.86 -1.69 -4.73
CA GLY A 131 2.46 -1.73 -6.07
C GLY A 131 1.97 -0.60 -6.97
N HIS A 132 0.67 -0.30 -6.96
CA HIS A 132 0.13 0.89 -7.62
C HIS A 132 0.63 2.20 -7.00
N ALA A 133 0.77 2.25 -5.67
CA ALA A 133 1.33 3.42 -5.00
C ALA A 133 2.79 3.67 -5.43
N LEU A 134 3.62 2.64 -5.51
CA LEU A 134 4.99 2.73 -6.04
C LEU A 134 5.00 3.23 -7.48
N HIS A 135 4.09 2.75 -8.33
CA HIS A 135 3.94 3.23 -9.70
C HIS A 135 3.62 4.74 -9.75
N GLY A 136 2.78 5.21 -8.83
CA GLY A 136 2.48 6.63 -8.68
C GLY A 136 3.65 7.44 -8.15
N LEU A 137 4.33 6.95 -7.12
CA LEU A 137 5.47 7.60 -6.47
C LEU A 137 6.67 7.73 -7.40
N PHE A 138 7.00 6.69 -8.16
CA PHE A 138 8.13 6.70 -9.10
C PHE A 138 7.84 7.36 -10.44
N ALA A 139 6.66 7.93 -10.63
CA ALA A 139 6.34 8.67 -11.85
C ALA A 139 7.30 9.86 -12.04
N VAL A 140 7.88 9.97 -13.24
CA VAL A 140 8.77 11.08 -13.62
C VAL A 140 8.35 11.59 -14.98
N VAL A 141 7.29 12.38 -15.00
CA VAL A 141 6.66 12.88 -16.24
C VAL A 141 6.57 14.41 -16.26
N THR A 142 6.51 14.97 -17.45
CA THR A 142 6.30 16.42 -17.63
C THR A 142 4.84 16.78 -17.36
N TYR A 143 3.91 16.03 -17.93
CA TYR A 143 2.48 16.30 -17.84
C TYR A 143 1.80 15.34 -16.88
N PRO A 144 1.03 15.83 -15.89
CA PRO A 144 0.42 14.98 -14.85
C PRO A 144 -0.57 13.95 -15.41
N HIS A 145 -1.09 14.18 -16.62
CA HIS A 145 -1.99 13.24 -17.30
C HIS A 145 -1.36 11.88 -17.58
N PHE A 146 -0.04 11.80 -17.66
CA PHE A 146 0.70 10.56 -17.92
C PHE A 146 1.36 9.99 -16.67
N ALA A 147 1.03 10.50 -15.48
CA ALA A 147 1.67 10.06 -14.24
C ALA A 147 1.08 8.75 -13.71
N GLY A 148 1.96 7.88 -13.23
CA GLY A 148 1.61 6.68 -12.47
C GLY A 148 0.64 5.76 -13.21
N THR A 149 -0.51 5.51 -12.58
CA THR A 149 -1.53 4.56 -13.07
C THR A 149 -2.35 5.07 -14.28
N ASN A 150 -2.07 6.29 -14.79
CA ASN A 150 -2.65 6.79 -16.03
C ASN A 150 -1.98 6.17 -17.25
N VAL A 151 -2.03 4.87 -17.38
CA VAL A 151 -1.45 4.06 -18.45
C VAL A 151 -2.53 3.18 -19.09
N PHE A 152 -2.19 2.49 -20.16
CA PHE A 152 -3.11 1.53 -20.78
C PHE A 152 -3.48 0.41 -19.81
N ARG A 153 -4.72 -0.08 -19.94
CA ARG A 153 -5.30 -1.06 -19.02
C ARG A 153 -4.55 -2.40 -18.97
N ASP A 154 -3.92 -2.78 -20.04
CA ASP A 154 -3.11 -4.00 -20.15
C ASP A 154 -1.78 -3.93 -19.41
N PHE A 155 -1.36 -2.72 -18.99
CA PHE A 155 -0.12 -2.51 -18.25
C PHE A 155 -0.36 -2.12 -16.78
N VAL A 156 -1.49 -1.50 -16.45
CA VAL A 156 -1.71 -0.87 -15.13
C VAL A 156 -1.54 -1.85 -13.96
N GLU A 157 -1.93 -3.11 -14.14
CA GLU A 157 -1.83 -4.15 -13.11
C GLU A 157 -0.45 -4.83 -13.04
N PHE A 158 0.45 -4.55 -13.99
CA PHE A 158 1.76 -5.19 -13.99
C PHE A 158 2.58 -4.86 -12.72
N PRO A 159 2.73 -3.59 -12.28
CA PRO A 159 3.48 -3.27 -11.06
C PRO A 159 2.82 -3.84 -9.79
N SER A 160 1.49 -3.81 -9.72
CA SER A 160 0.75 -4.31 -8.56
C SER A 160 0.87 -5.81 -8.40
N GLN A 161 0.69 -6.57 -9.49
CA GLN A 161 0.80 -8.03 -9.48
C GLN A 161 2.24 -8.50 -9.23
N VAL A 162 3.24 -7.81 -9.76
CA VAL A 162 4.65 -8.10 -9.43
C VAL A 162 4.91 -7.87 -7.95
N ASN A 163 4.34 -6.83 -7.36
CA ASN A 163 4.52 -6.56 -5.93
C ASN A 163 3.89 -7.61 -5.01
N GLU A 164 2.80 -8.28 -5.43
CA GLU A 164 2.21 -9.41 -4.70
C GLU A 164 3.19 -10.60 -4.54
N MET A 165 4.14 -10.75 -5.45
CA MET A 165 5.08 -11.87 -5.42
C MET A 165 5.93 -11.90 -4.14
N TRP A 166 6.15 -10.74 -3.52
CA TRP A 166 6.93 -10.61 -2.28
C TRP A 166 6.26 -11.29 -1.07
N ILE A 167 4.94 -11.49 -1.10
CA ILE A 167 4.20 -12.17 -0.02
C ILE A 167 4.66 -13.63 0.13
N LEU A 168 5.00 -14.26 -0.99
CA LEU A 168 5.38 -15.67 -1.05
C LEU A 168 6.91 -15.88 -1.11
N TRP A 169 7.68 -14.81 -1.05
CA TRP A 169 9.14 -14.88 -1.05
C TRP A 169 9.64 -15.37 0.32
N PRO A 170 10.55 -16.40 0.36
CA PRO A 170 11.10 -16.91 1.61
C PRO A 170 11.93 -15.89 2.39
#